data_546c270979d049e56411a09442703e5f
#
_entry.id   546c270979d049e56411a09442703e5f
#
_cell.length_a   1.000
_cell.length_b   1.000
_cell.length_c   1.000
_cell.angle_alpha   90.00
_cell.angle_beta   90.00
_cell.angle_gamma   90.00
#
_symmetry.space_group_name_H-M   'P 1'
#
loop_
_entity.id
_entity.type
_entity.pdbx_description
1 polymer ?
#
loop_
_entity_poly.entity_id
_entity_poly.type
_entity_poly.pdbx_seq_one_letter_code
_entity_poly.pdbx_strand_id
1 'polypeptide(L)'
;MTGKKKTAQASIEAMYRVFTVPEAPESTLSRIDQNISSNLAGFLQEHIVAVERDLADVEKNFSDYAIPEKPVFVSEQAQFLLDKLVANSVHTASPAFIGHMTSALPYFMLPLSKIMIALNQNLVKTETSKAFTPMERQVLGMIHRLVYQEDGAFYRKWMHDPRHSLGAMCSGGTVANLTALWVARNRAFPAEGSFRGLHQEGLFRALKYYGYEGAAIVVSRRGHYSLGKAADVLGLGRESLVAVDTDDDNRIQTDALRDKCLELQKQKIKVMAICGIAGTTETGNVDPLDAMADIAREFGAHFHVDAAWGGPTLFSRTYRHLLRGIEKADSVTFDAHKQLYVPMGVGLVVFKDPSLASAVEHHAQYIIRKGSRDLGSTTLEGSRPGMSMLIHSGLKILAREGYEILIDQGIEKAANFAEMIDAQPDFELVTRPELNILTYRYCPENVQQALALADPLQAEKLNACLNSVTKFIQKTQRERGKAFVSRTRLEPACYYKFPCIVFRVVLANPLTTPEILADILEEQRELSGDEGIQDEIRILHQMADAVLKQHEQGQKQA
;
A
#
# COMPACT_ATOMS: atom_id res chain seq x y z
N MET A 1 5.45 -16.56 -47.89
CA MET A 1 4.40 -17.61 -47.81
C MET A 1 3.51 -17.28 -46.63
N THR A 2 2.35 -16.70 -46.90
CA THR A 2 1.36 -16.39 -45.86
C THR A 2 0.67 -17.68 -45.44
N GLY A 3 1.17 -18.28 -44.35
CA GLY A 3 0.52 -19.44 -43.74
C GLY A 3 -0.86 -19.03 -43.25
N LYS A 4 -1.91 -19.62 -43.83
CA LYS A 4 -3.28 -19.48 -43.34
C LYS A 4 -3.30 -19.91 -41.87
N LYS A 5 -3.51 -18.98 -40.92
CA LYS A 5 -3.78 -19.30 -39.54
C LYS A 5 -4.95 -20.29 -39.50
N LYS A 6 -4.73 -21.49 -38.96
CA LYS A 6 -5.81 -22.42 -38.67
C LYS A 6 -6.68 -21.78 -37.57
N THR A 7 -7.93 -21.50 -37.85
CA THR A 7 -8.90 -21.00 -36.85
C THR A 7 -9.67 -22.18 -36.30
N ALA A 8 -9.89 -22.17 -35.00
CA ALA A 8 -10.78 -23.13 -34.34
C ALA A 8 -12.23 -22.89 -34.84
N GLN A 9 -13.00 -23.96 -35.01
CA GLN A 9 -14.40 -23.84 -35.37
C GLN A 9 -15.24 -23.94 -34.10
N ALA A 10 -16.07 -22.94 -33.86
CA ALA A 10 -17.01 -22.94 -32.75
C ALA A 10 -18.13 -23.97 -33.05
N SER A 11 -18.32 -24.92 -32.14
CA SER A 11 -19.46 -25.84 -32.14
C SER A 11 -19.90 -26.05 -30.67
N ILE A 12 -21.14 -26.53 -30.49
CA ILE A 12 -21.63 -26.88 -29.15
C ILE A 12 -20.68 -27.88 -28.49
N GLU A 13 -20.23 -28.89 -29.21
CA GLU A 13 -19.28 -29.89 -28.71
C GLU A 13 -17.94 -29.27 -28.31
N ALA A 14 -17.38 -28.36 -29.12
CA ALA A 14 -16.15 -27.67 -28.78
C ALA A 14 -16.30 -26.82 -27.52
N MET A 15 -17.44 -26.16 -27.33
CA MET A 15 -17.72 -25.38 -26.11
C MET A 15 -17.84 -26.29 -24.87
N TYR A 16 -18.53 -27.43 -24.95
CA TYR A 16 -18.58 -28.39 -23.84
C TYR A 16 -17.20 -28.93 -23.46
N ARG A 17 -16.32 -29.16 -24.44
CA ARG A 17 -14.94 -29.61 -24.19
C ARG A 17 -14.14 -28.66 -23.35
N VAL A 18 -14.32 -27.34 -23.50
CA VAL A 18 -13.62 -26.32 -22.67
C VAL A 18 -13.92 -26.52 -21.18
N PHE A 19 -15.07 -27.07 -20.81
CA PHE A 19 -15.47 -27.28 -19.42
C PHE A 19 -15.22 -28.71 -18.91
N THR A 20 -15.03 -29.69 -19.78
CA THR A 20 -15.08 -31.11 -19.40
C THR A 20 -13.79 -31.87 -19.72
N VAL A 21 -12.98 -31.40 -20.67
CA VAL A 21 -11.74 -32.07 -21.06
C VAL A 21 -10.56 -31.38 -20.39
N PRO A 22 -9.75 -32.08 -19.56
CA PRO A 22 -8.54 -31.51 -19.02
C PRO A 22 -7.53 -31.22 -20.12
N GLU A 23 -6.66 -30.25 -19.87
CA GLU A 23 -5.56 -29.91 -20.77
C GLU A 23 -4.61 -31.10 -20.93
N ALA A 24 -4.16 -31.33 -22.17
CA ALA A 24 -3.22 -32.42 -22.43
C ALA A 24 -1.88 -32.19 -21.69
N PRO A 25 -1.29 -33.21 -21.05
CA PRO A 25 -0.09 -33.05 -20.21
C PRO A 25 1.12 -32.43 -20.94
N GLU A 26 1.20 -32.56 -22.27
CA GLU A 26 2.30 -32.04 -23.09
C GLU A 26 1.92 -30.77 -23.87
N SER A 27 0.77 -30.18 -23.58
CA SER A 27 0.35 -28.94 -24.22
C SER A 27 1.24 -27.74 -23.84
N THR A 28 1.21 -26.70 -24.61
CA THR A 28 1.91 -25.44 -24.31
C THR A 28 1.49 -24.89 -22.95
N LEU A 29 0.20 -24.88 -22.65
CA LEU A 29 -0.32 -24.37 -21.38
C LEU A 29 0.13 -25.24 -20.20
N SER A 30 0.10 -26.55 -20.34
CA SER A 30 0.55 -27.50 -19.32
C SER A 30 2.05 -27.35 -19.02
N ARG A 31 2.87 -27.16 -20.06
CA ARG A 31 4.32 -26.88 -19.89
C ARG A 31 4.57 -25.56 -19.18
N ILE A 32 3.85 -24.50 -19.53
CA ILE A 32 3.94 -23.21 -18.85
C ILE A 32 3.58 -23.37 -17.36
N ASP A 33 2.47 -24.07 -17.07
CA ASP A 33 2.02 -24.30 -15.69
C ASP A 33 3.05 -25.11 -14.89
N GLN A 34 3.66 -26.14 -15.49
CA GLN A 34 4.74 -26.91 -14.87
C GLN A 34 5.98 -26.04 -14.60
N ASN A 35 6.41 -25.23 -15.56
CA ASN A 35 7.57 -24.35 -15.41
C ASN A 35 7.34 -23.35 -14.27
N ILE A 36 6.20 -22.67 -14.25
CA ILE A 36 5.82 -21.74 -13.18
C ILE A 36 5.78 -22.46 -11.83
N SER A 37 5.21 -23.67 -11.77
CA SER A 37 5.02 -24.41 -10.52
C SER A 37 6.31 -25.01 -9.98
N SER A 38 7.24 -25.43 -10.85
CA SER A 38 8.51 -26.06 -10.46
C SER A 38 9.62 -25.04 -10.17
N ASN A 39 9.65 -23.91 -10.88
CA ASN A 39 10.67 -22.89 -10.73
C ASN A 39 10.16 -21.50 -11.12
N LEU A 40 9.33 -20.90 -10.27
CA LEU A 40 8.76 -19.57 -10.51
C LEU A 40 9.85 -18.50 -10.73
N ALA A 41 10.93 -18.53 -9.94
CA ALA A 41 12.00 -17.54 -10.04
C ALA A 41 12.72 -17.65 -11.40
N GLY A 42 13.06 -18.86 -11.84
CA GLY A 42 13.66 -19.09 -13.16
C GLY A 42 12.72 -18.69 -14.29
N PHE A 43 11.42 -19.06 -14.20
CA PHE A 43 10.42 -18.65 -15.18
C PHE A 43 10.34 -17.12 -15.31
N LEU A 44 10.30 -16.38 -14.19
CA LEU A 44 10.23 -14.94 -14.22
C LEU A 44 11.49 -14.31 -14.84
N GLN A 45 12.67 -14.83 -14.48
CA GLN A 45 13.95 -14.38 -15.04
C GLN A 45 14.04 -14.59 -16.57
N GLU A 46 13.54 -15.76 -17.04
CA GLU A 46 13.62 -16.12 -18.45
C GLU A 46 12.62 -15.33 -19.32
N HIS A 47 11.44 -15.02 -18.79
CA HIS A 47 10.34 -14.48 -19.58
C HIS A 47 10.10 -12.99 -19.39
N ILE A 48 10.59 -12.36 -18.30
CA ILE A 48 10.40 -10.92 -18.07
C ILE A 48 11.64 -10.15 -18.47
N VAL A 49 11.48 -9.28 -19.47
CA VAL A 49 12.54 -8.34 -19.88
C VAL A 49 12.61 -7.22 -18.87
N ALA A 50 13.79 -7.01 -18.28
CA ALA A 50 14.02 -5.98 -17.26
C ALA A 50 14.07 -4.55 -17.85
N VAL A 51 14.33 -4.40 -19.14
CA VAL A 51 14.44 -3.11 -19.84
C VAL A 51 13.06 -2.50 -20.04
N GLU A 52 12.88 -1.25 -19.64
CA GLU A 52 11.64 -0.51 -19.85
C GLU A 52 11.41 -0.29 -21.37
N ARG A 53 10.21 -0.56 -21.81
CA ARG A 53 9.73 -0.25 -23.16
C ARG A 53 8.78 0.92 -23.12
N ASP A 54 8.74 1.70 -24.19
CA ASP A 54 7.74 2.75 -24.32
C ASP A 54 6.34 2.12 -24.24
N LEU A 55 5.51 2.67 -23.36
CA LEU A 55 4.14 2.20 -23.16
C LEU A 55 3.35 2.24 -24.48
N ALA A 56 3.56 3.26 -25.32
CA ALA A 56 2.91 3.36 -26.64
C ALA A 56 3.26 2.19 -27.57
N ASP A 57 4.45 1.57 -27.42
CA ASP A 57 4.80 0.37 -28.19
C ASP A 57 4.15 -0.89 -27.61
N VAL A 58 3.99 -0.94 -26.29
CA VAL A 58 3.27 -2.04 -25.62
C VAL A 58 1.77 -1.99 -25.95
N GLU A 59 1.17 -0.79 -25.95
CA GLU A 59 -0.25 -0.57 -26.27
C GLU A 59 -0.64 -1.13 -27.66
N LYS A 60 0.27 -1.10 -28.65
CA LYS A 60 0.04 -1.67 -29.98
C LYS A 60 -0.31 -3.16 -29.94
N ASN A 61 0.15 -3.89 -28.91
CA ASN A 61 -0.16 -5.32 -28.77
C ASN A 61 -1.59 -5.56 -28.25
N PHE A 62 -2.23 -4.54 -27.65
CA PHE A 62 -3.53 -4.60 -26.97
C PHE A 62 -4.51 -3.57 -27.53
N SER A 63 -4.36 -3.19 -28.80
CA SER A 63 -5.17 -2.17 -29.47
C SER A 63 -6.43 -2.71 -30.15
N ASP A 64 -6.58 -4.02 -30.23
CA ASP A 64 -7.79 -4.63 -30.83
C ASP A 64 -8.95 -4.54 -29.83
N TYR A 65 -10.03 -3.86 -30.23
CA TYR A 65 -11.25 -3.66 -29.46
C TYR A 65 -12.40 -4.59 -29.86
N ALA A 66 -12.23 -5.38 -30.90
CA ALA A 66 -13.26 -6.29 -31.37
C ALA A 66 -13.09 -7.68 -30.76
N ILE A 67 -14.19 -8.25 -30.27
CA ILE A 67 -14.21 -9.66 -29.89
C ILE A 67 -14.07 -10.48 -31.19
N PRO A 68 -13.09 -11.42 -31.26
CA PRO A 68 -12.92 -12.26 -32.42
C PRO A 68 -14.21 -13.05 -32.72
N GLU A 69 -14.63 -13.04 -34.01
CA GLU A 69 -15.79 -13.83 -34.41
C GLU A 69 -15.57 -15.34 -34.34
N LYS A 70 -14.30 -15.76 -34.42
CA LYS A 70 -13.90 -17.17 -34.35
C LYS A 70 -13.00 -17.42 -33.16
N PRO A 71 -13.15 -18.56 -32.47
CA PRO A 71 -12.25 -18.94 -31.39
C PRO A 71 -10.79 -19.03 -31.83
N VAL A 72 -9.88 -18.72 -30.94
CA VAL A 72 -8.45 -19.00 -31.08
C VAL A 72 -8.09 -20.23 -30.27
N PHE A 73 -6.99 -20.92 -30.61
CA PHE A 73 -6.51 -22.05 -29.82
C PHE A 73 -5.93 -21.56 -28.49
N VAL A 74 -6.12 -22.34 -27.41
CA VAL A 74 -5.57 -22.06 -26.08
C VAL A 74 -4.05 -21.86 -26.15
N SER A 75 -3.33 -22.70 -26.93
CA SER A 75 -1.89 -22.57 -27.13
C SER A 75 -1.44 -21.27 -27.78
N GLU A 76 -2.22 -20.77 -28.75
CA GLU A 76 -1.93 -19.48 -29.39
C GLU A 76 -2.12 -18.33 -28.41
N GLN A 77 -3.20 -18.36 -27.63
CA GLN A 77 -3.43 -17.36 -26.59
C GLN A 77 -2.38 -17.43 -25.48
N ALA A 78 -1.98 -18.61 -25.04
CA ALA A 78 -0.93 -18.77 -24.04
C ALA A 78 0.41 -18.21 -24.53
N GLN A 79 0.79 -18.50 -25.80
CA GLN A 79 2.00 -17.94 -26.40
C GLN A 79 1.92 -16.42 -26.54
N PHE A 80 0.76 -15.90 -26.98
CA PHE A 80 0.55 -14.44 -27.02
C PHE A 80 0.76 -13.79 -25.65
N LEU A 81 0.23 -14.37 -24.58
CA LEU A 81 0.41 -13.85 -23.22
C LEU A 81 1.88 -13.88 -22.80
N LEU A 82 2.63 -14.95 -23.10
CA LEU A 82 4.06 -15.00 -22.83
C LEU A 82 4.82 -13.88 -23.57
N ASP A 83 4.59 -13.74 -24.87
CA ASP A 83 5.35 -12.84 -25.73
C ASP A 83 4.98 -11.36 -25.53
N LYS A 84 3.74 -11.08 -25.15
CA LYS A 84 3.20 -9.70 -25.14
C LYS A 84 2.89 -9.18 -23.74
N LEU A 85 2.39 -10.00 -22.83
CA LEU A 85 2.08 -9.60 -21.48
C LEU A 85 3.26 -9.88 -20.55
N VAL A 86 3.67 -11.14 -20.41
CA VAL A 86 4.71 -11.56 -19.44
C VAL A 86 6.04 -10.88 -19.77
N ALA A 87 6.48 -10.93 -21.04
CA ALA A 87 7.74 -10.33 -21.48
C ALA A 87 7.82 -8.79 -21.31
N ASN A 88 6.67 -8.11 -21.13
CA ASN A 88 6.60 -6.67 -20.88
C ASN A 88 6.13 -6.34 -19.46
N SER A 89 6.10 -7.32 -18.55
CA SER A 89 5.72 -7.13 -17.14
C SER A 89 6.94 -6.75 -16.29
N VAL A 90 6.67 -6.22 -15.10
CA VAL A 90 7.71 -5.86 -14.13
C VAL A 90 8.01 -7.07 -13.24
N HIS A 91 9.29 -7.38 -13.05
CA HIS A 91 9.73 -8.47 -12.17
C HIS A 91 9.73 -8.02 -10.69
N THR A 92 8.54 -7.90 -10.09
CA THR A 92 8.36 -7.42 -8.72
C THR A 92 8.95 -8.34 -7.64
N ALA A 93 9.24 -9.60 -7.98
CA ALA A 93 9.89 -10.56 -7.08
C ALA A 93 11.43 -10.44 -7.08
N SER A 94 12.03 -9.68 -7.99
CA SER A 94 13.47 -9.47 -8.05
C SER A 94 14.01 -8.89 -6.73
N PRO A 95 15.14 -9.40 -6.22
CA PRO A 95 15.79 -8.83 -5.04
C PRO A 95 16.20 -7.36 -5.19
N ALA A 96 16.45 -6.91 -6.43
CA ALA A 96 16.79 -5.51 -6.76
C ALA A 96 15.55 -4.63 -7.02
N PHE A 97 14.34 -5.18 -6.90
CA PHE A 97 13.09 -4.42 -6.97
C PHE A 97 12.72 -3.88 -5.59
N ILE A 98 13.27 -2.75 -5.21
CA ILE A 98 13.12 -2.15 -3.88
C ILE A 98 12.35 -0.83 -3.86
N GLY A 99 11.75 -0.43 -4.99
CA GLY A 99 11.05 0.85 -5.11
C GLY A 99 9.55 0.80 -4.82
N HIS A 100 8.96 -0.37 -4.55
CA HIS A 100 7.50 -0.50 -4.37
C HIS A 100 7.16 -1.40 -3.17
N MET A 101 5.92 -1.29 -2.69
CA MET A 101 5.41 -2.05 -1.54
C MET A 101 4.95 -3.49 -1.90
N THR A 102 5.42 -4.03 -3.03
CA THR A 102 5.26 -5.43 -3.42
C THR A 102 6.59 -6.15 -3.30
N SER A 103 6.55 -7.45 -3.10
CA SER A 103 7.73 -8.27 -2.83
C SER A 103 7.58 -9.66 -3.43
N ALA A 104 8.62 -10.48 -3.34
CA ALA A 104 8.54 -11.89 -3.64
C ALA A 104 7.47 -12.58 -2.78
N LEU A 105 6.77 -13.52 -3.38
CA LEU A 105 5.75 -14.32 -2.69
C LEU A 105 6.35 -15.64 -2.19
N PRO A 106 5.91 -16.15 -1.02
CA PRO A 106 6.25 -17.50 -0.59
C PRO A 106 5.81 -18.54 -1.63
N TYR A 107 6.64 -19.54 -1.86
CA TYR A 107 6.42 -20.57 -2.92
C TYR A 107 5.05 -21.27 -2.82
N PHE A 108 4.51 -21.43 -1.63
CA PHE A 108 3.23 -22.10 -1.41
C PHE A 108 2.01 -21.26 -1.83
N MET A 109 2.16 -19.96 -2.05
CA MET A 109 1.03 -19.11 -2.45
C MET A 109 0.47 -19.47 -3.81
N LEU A 110 1.33 -19.86 -4.76
CA LEU A 110 0.90 -20.23 -6.11
C LEU A 110 0.04 -21.51 -6.12
N PRO A 111 0.48 -22.68 -5.58
CA PRO A 111 -0.35 -23.87 -5.55
C PRO A 111 -1.63 -23.69 -4.72
N LEU A 112 -1.60 -22.91 -3.63
CA LEU A 112 -2.80 -22.62 -2.86
C LEU A 112 -3.79 -21.73 -3.64
N SER A 113 -3.29 -20.79 -4.44
CA SER A 113 -4.15 -20.00 -5.34
C SER A 113 -4.87 -20.87 -6.37
N LYS A 114 -4.24 -21.95 -6.88
CA LYS A 114 -4.91 -22.91 -7.75
C LYS A 114 -6.08 -23.62 -7.06
N ILE A 115 -5.95 -23.99 -5.78
CA ILE A 115 -7.07 -24.55 -4.99
C ILE A 115 -8.22 -23.55 -4.90
N MET A 116 -7.92 -22.29 -4.58
CA MET A 116 -8.92 -21.22 -4.49
C MET A 116 -9.66 -21.03 -5.81
N ILE A 117 -8.93 -20.98 -6.93
CA ILE A 117 -9.49 -20.80 -8.27
C ILE A 117 -10.33 -22.03 -8.66
N ALA A 118 -9.85 -23.25 -8.41
CA ALA A 118 -10.57 -24.48 -8.73
C ALA A 118 -11.91 -24.60 -7.97
N LEU A 119 -11.95 -24.15 -6.71
CA LEU A 119 -13.17 -24.15 -5.92
C LEU A 119 -14.15 -23.04 -6.34
N ASN A 120 -13.64 -21.94 -6.86
CA ASN A 120 -14.39 -20.78 -7.40
C ASN A 120 -15.58 -20.33 -6.53
N GLN A 121 -15.34 -20.24 -5.20
CA GLN A 121 -16.39 -19.92 -4.25
C GLN A 121 -16.66 -18.41 -4.19
N ASN A 122 -17.94 -18.04 -4.08
CA ASN A 122 -18.36 -16.66 -3.90
C ASN A 122 -18.69 -16.39 -2.43
N LEU A 123 -17.91 -15.49 -1.78
CA LEU A 123 -18.00 -15.20 -0.35
C LEU A 123 -19.09 -14.20 0.04
N VAL A 124 -19.94 -13.79 -0.89
CA VAL A 124 -21.08 -12.90 -0.58
C VAL A 124 -22.06 -13.55 0.39
N LYS A 125 -22.31 -14.86 0.26
CA LYS A 125 -23.23 -15.60 1.12
C LYS A 125 -22.73 -17.00 1.47
N THR A 126 -23.15 -17.48 2.63
CA THR A 126 -22.74 -18.78 3.20
C THR A 126 -23.15 -19.97 2.32
N GLU A 127 -24.27 -19.90 1.61
CA GLU A 127 -24.73 -20.98 0.71
C GLU A 127 -23.73 -21.24 -0.44
N THR A 128 -23.00 -20.22 -0.90
CA THR A 128 -22.04 -20.31 -2.00
C THR A 128 -20.59 -20.31 -1.55
N SER A 129 -20.31 -20.21 -0.25
CA SER A 129 -18.97 -20.16 0.30
C SER A 129 -18.69 -21.21 1.39
N LYS A 130 -19.75 -21.81 1.97
CA LYS A 130 -19.66 -22.88 2.98
C LYS A 130 -18.47 -22.71 3.96
N ALA A 131 -17.43 -23.52 3.80
CA ALA A 131 -16.24 -23.53 4.66
C ALA A 131 -15.41 -22.24 4.60
N PHE A 132 -15.48 -21.46 3.53
CA PHE A 132 -14.76 -20.18 3.43
C PHE A 132 -15.34 -19.12 4.39
N THR A 133 -16.66 -19.13 4.65
CA THR A 133 -17.28 -18.19 5.59
C THR A 133 -16.67 -18.29 7.00
N PRO A 134 -16.65 -19.45 7.68
CA PRO A 134 -16.02 -19.54 8.99
C PRO A 134 -14.50 -19.35 8.94
N MET A 135 -13.81 -19.72 7.87
CA MET A 135 -12.38 -19.47 7.68
C MET A 135 -12.08 -17.98 7.63
N GLU A 136 -12.85 -17.20 6.86
CA GLU A 136 -12.66 -15.75 6.80
C GLU A 136 -12.91 -15.09 8.15
N ARG A 137 -13.96 -15.47 8.86
CA ARG A 137 -14.21 -15.01 10.23
C ARG A 137 -13.06 -15.36 11.18
N GLN A 138 -12.44 -16.50 11.01
CA GLN A 138 -11.27 -16.91 11.77
C GLN A 138 -10.06 -16.01 11.44
N VAL A 139 -9.81 -15.69 10.17
CA VAL A 139 -8.73 -14.77 9.76
C VAL A 139 -8.94 -13.39 10.38
N LEU A 140 -10.16 -12.85 10.30
CA LEU A 140 -10.50 -11.58 10.93
C LEU A 140 -10.27 -11.65 12.45
N GLY A 141 -10.65 -12.75 13.10
CA GLY A 141 -10.39 -12.99 14.53
C GLY A 141 -8.90 -13.05 14.88
N MET A 142 -8.07 -13.68 14.03
CA MET A 142 -6.63 -13.77 14.23
C MET A 142 -5.96 -12.38 14.15
N ILE A 143 -6.31 -11.57 13.14
CA ILE A 143 -5.77 -10.22 13.00
C ILE A 143 -6.34 -9.28 14.07
N HIS A 144 -7.63 -9.38 14.40
CA HIS A 144 -8.21 -8.65 15.50
C HIS A 144 -7.45 -8.92 16.82
N ARG A 145 -7.14 -10.19 17.11
CA ARG A 145 -6.39 -10.55 18.31
C ARG A 145 -4.95 -10.04 18.29
N LEU A 146 -4.34 -9.95 17.13
CA LEU A 146 -3.00 -9.36 17.00
C LEU A 146 -2.99 -7.90 17.43
N VAL A 147 -4.07 -7.15 17.09
CA VAL A 147 -4.23 -5.72 17.43
C VAL A 147 -4.71 -5.54 18.88
N TYR A 148 -5.88 -6.09 19.22
CA TYR A 148 -6.61 -5.72 20.46
C TYR A 148 -6.35 -6.65 21.63
N GLN A 149 -5.78 -7.84 21.39
CA GLN A 149 -5.35 -8.80 22.42
C GLN A 149 -6.46 -9.21 23.42
N GLU A 150 -7.73 -9.19 22.99
CA GLU A 150 -8.86 -9.64 23.78
C GLU A 150 -8.69 -11.10 24.25
N ASP A 151 -9.43 -11.50 25.27
CA ASP A 151 -9.34 -12.82 25.88
C ASP A 151 -10.04 -13.92 25.02
N GLY A 152 -9.85 -15.18 25.41
CA GLY A 152 -10.47 -16.29 24.71
C GLY A 152 -12.00 -16.33 24.83
N ALA A 153 -12.60 -15.72 25.88
CA ALA A 153 -14.04 -15.65 26.03
C ALA A 153 -14.65 -14.69 25.01
N PHE A 154 -13.98 -13.56 24.76
CA PHE A 154 -14.37 -12.62 23.72
C PHE A 154 -14.45 -13.31 22.34
N TYR A 155 -13.40 -14.03 21.91
CA TYR A 155 -13.39 -14.67 20.57
C TYR A 155 -14.36 -15.84 20.47
N ARG A 156 -14.59 -16.62 21.53
CA ARG A 156 -15.63 -17.65 21.53
C ARG A 156 -17.03 -17.06 21.36
N LYS A 157 -17.27 -15.86 21.89
CA LYS A 157 -18.56 -15.17 21.75
C LYS A 157 -18.75 -14.54 20.38
N TRP A 158 -17.76 -13.82 19.87
CA TRP A 158 -17.95 -12.87 18.78
C TRP A 158 -17.47 -13.36 17.40
N MET A 159 -16.47 -14.25 17.34
CA MET A 159 -15.83 -14.63 16.06
C MET A 159 -16.82 -15.21 15.05
N HIS A 160 -17.80 -15.97 15.51
CA HIS A 160 -18.82 -16.59 14.65
C HIS A 160 -20.24 -16.13 14.97
N ASP A 161 -20.41 -15.02 15.71
CA ASP A 161 -21.74 -14.45 15.96
C ASP A 161 -22.38 -13.99 14.64
N PRO A 162 -23.64 -14.37 14.35
CA PRO A 162 -24.27 -14.05 13.06
C PRO A 162 -24.65 -12.57 12.90
N ARG A 163 -24.73 -11.81 13.99
CA ARG A 163 -25.17 -10.41 13.99
C ARG A 163 -24.02 -9.40 14.10
N HIS A 164 -22.79 -9.90 14.31
CA HIS A 164 -21.62 -9.05 14.54
C HIS A 164 -20.45 -9.51 13.68
N SER A 165 -19.53 -8.61 13.40
CA SER A 165 -18.30 -8.93 12.70
C SER A 165 -17.10 -8.22 13.36
N LEU A 166 -16.00 -8.96 13.49
CA LEU A 166 -14.73 -8.41 13.98
C LEU A 166 -14.01 -7.55 12.93
N GLY A 167 -14.54 -7.50 11.70
CA GLY A 167 -13.93 -6.76 10.60
C GLY A 167 -14.56 -7.12 9.26
N ALA A 168 -13.96 -6.65 8.19
CA ALA A 168 -14.35 -6.93 6.81
C ALA A 168 -13.12 -7.20 5.95
N MET A 169 -13.20 -8.24 5.10
CA MET A 169 -12.23 -8.46 4.03
C MET A 169 -12.54 -7.53 2.86
N CYS A 170 -11.49 -7.00 2.26
CA CYS A 170 -11.54 -6.01 1.19
C CYS A 170 -10.54 -6.38 0.09
N SER A 171 -10.69 -5.80 -1.10
CA SER A 171 -9.74 -5.99 -2.22
C SER A 171 -8.41 -5.25 -2.05
N GLY A 172 -8.24 -4.48 -0.97
CA GLY A 172 -7.02 -3.76 -0.62
C GLY A 172 -7.26 -2.63 0.37
N GLY A 173 -6.19 -1.96 0.82
CA GLY A 173 -6.23 -0.91 1.83
C GLY A 173 -7.13 0.28 1.49
N THR A 174 -7.26 0.63 0.22
CA THR A 174 -8.20 1.68 -0.21
C THR A 174 -9.64 1.35 0.16
N VAL A 175 -10.09 0.12 -0.11
CA VAL A 175 -11.46 -0.33 0.23
C VAL A 175 -11.59 -0.55 1.73
N ALA A 176 -10.54 -0.99 2.41
CA ALA A 176 -10.52 -1.15 3.86
C ALA A 176 -10.66 0.21 4.58
N ASN A 177 -9.90 1.24 4.17
CA ASN A 177 -10.01 2.61 4.67
C ASN A 177 -11.40 3.20 4.37
N LEU A 178 -11.92 3.00 3.15
CA LEU A 178 -13.28 3.43 2.80
C LEU A 178 -14.33 2.78 3.70
N THR A 179 -14.20 1.47 3.96
CA THR A 179 -15.15 0.73 4.84
C THR A 179 -15.07 1.26 6.27
N ALA A 180 -13.87 1.50 6.82
CA ALA A 180 -13.69 2.10 8.14
C ALA A 180 -14.35 3.48 8.26
N LEU A 181 -14.09 4.34 7.27
CA LEU A 181 -14.64 5.70 7.26
C LEU A 181 -16.15 5.73 6.96
N TRP A 182 -16.68 4.74 6.23
CA TRP A 182 -18.11 4.55 6.08
C TRP A 182 -18.79 4.20 7.41
N VAL A 183 -18.18 3.30 8.19
CA VAL A 183 -18.61 3.03 9.58
C VAL A 183 -18.55 4.29 10.42
N ALA A 184 -17.42 5.01 10.40
CA ALA A 184 -17.22 6.26 11.14
C ALA A 184 -18.30 7.30 10.80
N ARG A 185 -18.58 7.50 9.51
CA ARG A 185 -19.60 8.44 9.01
C ARG A 185 -20.98 8.11 9.54
N ASN A 186 -21.40 6.85 9.42
CA ASN A 186 -22.75 6.44 9.83
C ASN A 186 -22.90 6.52 11.37
N ARG A 187 -21.83 6.27 12.12
CA ARG A 187 -21.82 6.39 13.59
C ARG A 187 -21.73 7.83 14.10
N ALA A 188 -21.15 8.74 13.34
CA ALA A 188 -21.06 10.16 13.72
C ALA A 188 -22.43 10.83 13.83
N PHE A 189 -23.45 10.27 13.15
CA PHE A 189 -24.80 10.79 13.10
C PHE A 189 -25.83 9.63 13.28
N PRO A 190 -25.94 9.10 14.50
CA PRO A 190 -26.85 7.97 14.79
C PRO A 190 -28.32 8.37 14.69
N ALA A 191 -29.21 7.41 14.80
CA ALA A 191 -30.65 7.69 14.94
C ALA A 191 -30.92 8.31 16.30
N GLU A 192 -31.69 9.42 16.34
CA GLU A 192 -32.06 10.13 17.56
C GLU A 192 -33.36 10.90 17.35
N GLY A 193 -34.31 10.75 18.27
CA GLY A 193 -35.62 11.41 18.19
C GLY A 193 -36.35 11.10 16.88
N SER A 194 -36.62 12.13 16.06
CA SER A 194 -37.28 11.97 14.76
C SER A 194 -36.30 11.64 13.61
N PHE A 195 -35.01 11.73 13.81
CA PHE A 195 -33.99 11.41 12.82
C PHE A 195 -33.64 9.92 12.86
N ARG A 196 -33.82 9.23 11.74
CA ARG A 196 -33.64 7.77 11.64
C ARG A 196 -32.21 7.31 11.39
N GLY A 197 -31.26 8.24 11.46
CA GLY A 197 -29.83 7.99 11.25
C GLY A 197 -29.36 8.33 9.83
N LEU A 198 -28.06 8.67 9.71
CA LEU A 198 -27.46 9.09 8.45
C LEU A 198 -27.64 8.06 7.33
N HIS A 199 -27.50 6.77 7.63
CA HIS A 199 -27.65 5.69 6.64
C HIS A 199 -29.05 5.63 6.01
N GLN A 200 -30.09 6.18 6.67
CA GLN A 200 -31.44 6.24 6.15
C GLN A 200 -31.77 7.59 5.50
N GLU A 201 -31.31 8.70 6.07
CA GLU A 201 -31.76 10.02 5.68
C GLU A 201 -30.70 10.88 4.97
N GLY A 202 -29.45 10.39 4.91
CA GLY A 202 -28.36 11.04 4.21
C GLY A 202 -27.68 12.18 5.00
N LEU A 203 -26.52 12.61 4.49
CA LEU A 203 -25.64 13.57 5.19
C LEU A 203 -26.29 14.95 5.38
N PHE A 204 -26.95 15.47 4.36
CA PHE A 204 -27.58 16.81 4.44
C PHE A 204 -28.60 16.91 5.57
N ARG A 205 -29.46 15.90 5.73
CA ARG A 205 -30.43 15.88 6.83
C ARG A 205 -29.78 15.65 8.19
N ALA A 206 -28.73 14.84 8.24
CA ALA A 206 -27.94 14.62 9.45
C ALA A 206 -27.32 15.92 9.96
N LEU A 207 -26.61 16.65 9.10
CA LEU A 207 -25.99 17.94 9.45
C LEU A 207 -27.03 18.94 9.96
N LYS A 208 -28.14 19.07 9.25
CA LYS A 208 -29.24 19.95 9.65
C LYS A 208 -29.84 19.57 11.01
N TYR A 209 -30.05 18.26 11.26
CA TYR A 209 -30.65 17.76 12.51
C TYR A 209 -29.75 18.02 13.71
N TYR A 210 -28.44 17.75 13.56
CA TYR A 210 -27.45 17.92 14.63
C TYR A 210 -26.88 19.33 14.74
N GLY A 211 -27.23 20.25 13.84
CA GLY A 211 -26.78 21.64 13.87
C GLY A 211 -25.32 21.83 13.45
N TYR A 212 -24.81 20.96 12.58
CA TYR A 212 -23.47 21.09 12.01
C TYR A 212 -23.51 21.71 10.61
N GLU A 213 -22.48 22.48 10.27
CA GLU A 213 -22.26 23.05 8.93
C GLU A 213 -21.54 22.07 7.99
N GLY A 214 -20.84 21.09 8.53
CA GLY A 214 -20.10 20.08 7.78
C GLY A 214 -19.57 18.95 8.66
N ALA A 215 -18.83 18.02 8.04
CA ALA A 215 -18.12 16.97 8.73
C ALA A 215 -16.72 16.80 8.13
N ALA A 216 -15.71 16.51 8.94
CA ALA A 216 -14.32 16.41 8.53
C ALA A 216 -13.66 15.10 9.00
N ILE A 217 -12.70 14.64 8.22
CA ILE A 217 -11.71 13.63 8.55
C ILE A 217 -10.39 14.35 8.74
N VAL A 218 -9.74 14.17 9.89
CA VAL A 218 -8.46 14.82 10.18
C VAL A 218 -7.33 13.78 10.11
N VAL A 219 -6.25 14.11 9.41
CA VAL A 219 -5.14 13.19 9.14
C VAL A 219 -3.83 13.96 8.98
N SER A 220 -2.69 13.27 9.15
CA SER A 220 -1.38 13.78 8.75
C SER A 220 -1.35 14.15 7.26
N ARG A 221 -0.61 15.21 6.90
CA ARG A 221 -0.31 15.54 5.49
C ARG A 221 0.36 14.38 4.72
N ARG A 222 0.91 13.37 5.44
CA ARG A 222 1.44 12.12 4.90
C ARG A 222 0.38 11.03 4.73
N GLY A 223 -0.90 11.34 4.95
CA GLY A 223 -2.00 10.41 4.76
C GLY A 223 -2.10 9.90 3.33
N HIS A 224 -2.34 8.61 3.18
CA HIS A 224 -2.47 7.98 1.87
C HIS A 224 -3.66 8.58 1.08
N TYR A 225 -3.50 8.75 -0.24
CA TYR A 225 -4.53 9.33 -1.12
C TYR A 225 -5.90 8.62 -1.07
N SER A 226 -5.95 7.37 -0.60
CA SER A 226 -7.20 6.61 -0.40
C SER A 226 -8.16 7.29 0.56
N LEU A 227 -7.66 8.05 1.54
CA LEU A 227 -8.49 8.80 2.50
C LEU A 227 -9.24 9.94 1.81
N GLY A 228 -8.58 10.65 0.87
CA GLY A 228 -9.23 11.65 0.02
C GLY A 228 -10.29 11.04 -0.91
N LYS A 229 -10.00 9.86 -1.49
CA LYS A 229 -11.02 9.11 -2.25
C LYS A 229 -12.20 8.71 -1.37
N ALA A 230 -11.95 8.27 -0.15
CA ALA A 230 -13.01 7.90 0.78
C ALA A 230 -13.89 9.10 1.14
N ALA A 231 -13.31 10.28 1.40
CA ALA A 231 -14.06 11.51 1.64
C ALA A 231 -14.97 11.88 0.45
N ASP A 232 -14.46 11.75 -0.78
CA ASP A 232 -15.19 12.00 -2.02
C ASP A 232 -16.36 11.01 -2.18
N VAL A 233 -16.08 9.70 -2.14
CA VAL A 233 -17.09 8.63 -2.32
C VAL A 233 -18.17 8.67 -1.23
N LEU A 234 -17.79 9.02 0.00
CA LEU A 234 -18.74 9.13 1.12
C LEU A 234 -19.59 10.41 1.08
N GLY A 235 -19.42 11.26 0.06
CA GLY A 235 -20.20 12.47 -0.12
C GLY A 235 -19.84 13.61 0.84
N LEU A 236 -18.66 13.56 1.45
CA LEU A 236 -18.13 14.64 2.29
C LEU A 236 -17.46 15.72 1.45
N GLY A 237 -16.92 15.37 0.28
CA GLY A 237 -16.03 16.19 -0.53
C GLY A 237 -14.57 16.11 -0.08
N ARG A 238 -13.63 16.28 -1.03
CA ARG A 238 -12.18 16.13 -0.77
C ARG A 238 -11.63 17.14 0.23
N GLU A 239 -12.18 18.35 0.27
CA GLU A 239 -11.79 19.41 1.21
C GLU A 239 -12.16 19.07 2.67
N SER A 240 -13.06 18.11 2.87
CA SER A 240 -13.37 17.58 4.21
C SER A 240 -12.27 16.67 4.76
N LEU A 241 -11.26 16.29 3.96
CA LEU A 241 -10.03 15.68 4.44
C LEU A 241 -9.06 16.79 4.86
N VAL A 242 -9.00 17.06 6.15
CA VAL A 242 -8.21 18.12 6.75
C VAL A 242 -6.82 17.60 7.11
N ALA A 243 -5.82 18.09 6.39
CA ALA A 243 -4.43 17.71 6.62
C ALA A 243 -3.82 18.55 7.77
N VAL A 244 -3.08 17.87 8.64
CA VAL A 244 -2.29 18.47 9.72
C VAL A 244 -0.81 18.33 9.39
N ASP A 245 -0.01 19.33 9.71
CA ASP A 245 1.44 19.33 9.49
C ASP A 245 2.14 18.26 10.31
N THR A 246 3.33 17.89 9.83
CA THR A 246 4.21 16.92 10.48
C THR A 246 5.41 17.59 11.12
N ASP A 247 6.02 16.91 12.09
CA ASP A 247 7.35 17.21 12.58
C ASP A 247 8.45 16.83 11.56
N ASP A 248 9.70 17.00 11.94
CA ASP A 248 10.85 16.70 11.09
C ASP A 248 11.03 15.19 10.84
N ASP A 249 10.45 14.34 11.70
CA ASP A 249 10.37 12.89 11.52
C ASP A 249 9.19 12.45 10.66
N ASN A 250 8.47 13.39 10.02
CA ASN A 250 7.28 13.13 9.21
C ASN A 250 6.09 12.51 9.97
N ARG A 251 6.03 12.67 11.29
CA ARG A 251 4.91 12.27 12.14
C ARG A 251 3.97 13.45 12.37
N ILE A 252 2.68 13.19 12.51
CA ILE A 252 1.70 14.25 12.78
C ILE A 252 2.04 15.00 14.07
N GLN A 253 1.97 16.34 14.04
CA GLN A 253 2.13 17.17 15.22
C GLN A 253 0.84 17.13 16.05
N THR A 254 0.89 16.55 17.24
CA THR A 254 -0.30 16.32 18.08
C THR A 254 -0.95 17.60 18.58
N ASP A 255 -0.16 18.64 18.91
CA ASP A 255 -0.69 19.95 19.31
C ASP A 255 -1.43 20.62 18.14
N ALA A 256 -0.84 20.60 16.94
CA ALA A 256 -1.48 21.09 15.74
C ALA A 256 -2.76 20.30 15.37
N LEU A 257 -2.76 18.98 15.61
CA LEU A 257 -3.94 18.14 15.45
C LEU A 257 -5.08 18.61 16.39
N ARG A 258 -4.77 18.80 17.66
CA ARG A 258 -5.76 19.26 18.65
C ARG A 258 -6.29 20.65 18.32
N ASP A 259 -5.40 21.58 17.97
CA ASP A 259 -5.78 22.95 17.58
C ASP A 259 -6.68 22.95 16.35
N LYS A 260 -6.38 22.11 15.36
CA LYS A 260 -7.22 21.95 14.16
C LYS A 260 -8.61 21.38 14.51
N CYS A 261 -8.70 20.43 15.41
CA CYS A 261 -9.99 19.91 15.89
C CYS A 261 -10.80 21.00 16.63
N LEU A 262 -10.15 21.83 17.44
CA LEU A 262 -10.80 22.99 18.11
C LEU A 262 -11.30 24.02 17.11
N GLU A 263 -10.52 24.30 16.05
CA GLU A 263 -10.91 25.21 14.97
C GLU A 263 -12.19 24.70 14.26
N LEU A 264 -12.19 23.41 13.85
CA LEU A 264 -13.33 22.77 13.22
C LEU A 264 -14.59 22.81 14.11
N GLN A 265 -14.42 22.56 15.42
CA GLN A 265 -15.52 22.62 16.38
C GLN A 265 -16.12 24.04 16.48
N LYS A 266 -15.28 25.10 16.50
CA LYS A 266 -15.75 26.51 16.48
C LYS A 266 -16.53 26.84 15.20
N GLN A 267 -16.16 26.22 14.08
CA GLN A 267 -16.84 26.35 12.79
C GLN A 267 -18.10 25.48 12.68
N LYS A 268 -18.48 24.77 13.73
CA LYS A 268 -19.57 23.76 13.74
C LYS A 268 -19.36 22.64 12.72
N ILE A 269 -18.11 22.26 12.45
CA ILE A 269 -17.77 21.11 11.63
C ILE A 269 -17.54 19.91 12.55
N LYS A 270 -18.30 18.82 12.34
CA LYS A 270 -18.14 17.58 13.11
C LYS A 270 -16.81 16.93 12.75
N VAL A 271 -15.89 16.80 13.69
CA VAL A 271 -14.74 15.90 13.53
C VAL A 271 -15.31 14.48 13.57
N MET A 272 -15.49 13.89 12.40
CA MET A 272 -16.08 12.57 12.23
C MET A 272 -15.07 11.46 12.55
N ALA A 273 -13.86 11.62 12.04
CA ALA A 273 -12.78 10.67 12.26
C ALA A 273 -11.43 11.40 12.37
N ILE A 274 -10.53 10.83 13.17
CA ILE A 274 -9.10 11.13 13.19
C ILE A 274 -8.38 9.88 12.71
N CYS A 275 -7.52 10.03 11.68
CA CYS A 275 -6.78 8.94 11.07
C CYS A 275 -5.31 9.02 11.45
N GLY A 276 -4.81 8.03 12.23
CA GLY A 276 -3.40 7.81 12.46
C GLY A 276 -2.80 6.93 11.38
N ILE A 277 -1.56 7.17 11.02
CA ILE A 277 -0.85 6.38 10.00
C ILE A 277 0.23 5.54 10.69
N ALA A 278 0.17 4.23 10.49
CA ALA A 278 1.19 3.29 10.93
C ALA A 278 2.01 2.82 9.73
N GLY A 279 3.04 3.58 9.38
CA GLY A 279 3.88 3.38 8.22
C GLY A 279 3.45 4.20 7.01
N THR A 280 3.87 5.46 6.96
CA THR A 280 3.57 6.38 5.84
C THR A 280 4.12 5.85 4.53
N THR A 281 3.42 6.13 3.43
CA THR A 281 3.79 5.62 2.10
C THR A 281 5.15 6.14 1.63
N GLU A 282 5.47 7.38 1.92
CA GLU A 282 6.70 8.03 1.46
C GLU A 282 7.91 7.67 2.32
N THR A 283 7.76 7.66 3.65
CA THR A 283 8.90 7.65 4.59
C THR A 283 8.85 6.50 5.61
N GLY A 284 7.72 5.78 5.70
CA GLY A 284 7.58 4.63 6.60
C GLY A 284 7.40 4.98 8.07
N ASN A 285 7.24 6.26 8.43
CA ASN A 285 7.10 6.70 9.81
C ASN A 285 5.73 6.34 10.40
N VAL A 286 5.68 6.27 11.72
CA VAL A 286 4.47 5.96 12.50
C VAL A 286 4.05 7.18 13.30
N ASP A 287 2.79 7.59 13.14
CA ASP A 287 2.22 8.68 13.93
C ASP A 287 2.17 8.33 15.43
N PRO A 288 2.14 9.32 16.33
CA PRO A 288 2.03 9.10 17.78
C PRO A 288 0.62 8.64 18.17
N LEU A 289 0.28 7.38 17.81
CA LEU A 289 -1.07 6.81 17.86
C LEU A 289 -1.70 6.89 19.25
N ASP A 290 -0.91 6.77 20.31
CA ASP A 290 -1.38 6.84 21.70
C ASP A 290 -1.98 8.21 22.03
N ALA A 291 -1.26 9.28 21.70
CA ALA A 291 -1.73 10.66 21.89
C ALA A 291 -2.90 11.00 20.97
N MET A 292 -2.87 10.51 19.71
CA MET A 292 -3.97 10.71 18.76
C MET A 292 -5.27 10.04 19.24
N ALA A 293 -5.19 8.87 19.86
CA ALA A 293 -6.35 8.19 20.44
C ALA A 293 -6.98 9.01 21.57
N ASP A 294 -6.17 9.67 22.39
CA ASP A 294 -6.67 10.53 23.48
C ASP A 294 -7.36 11.79 22.90
N ILE A 295 -6.79 12.40 21.87
CA ILE A 295 -7.43 13.52 21.15
C ILE A 295 -8.74 13.07 20.49
N ALA A 296 -8.75 11.91 19.82
CA ALA A 296 -9.99 11.40 19.20
C ALA A 296 -11.10 11.21 20.22
N ARG A 297 -10.76 10.72 21.41
CA ARG A 297 -11.71 10.57 22.53
C ARG A 297 -12.21 11.93 23.03
N GLU A 298 -11.34 12.93 23.15
CA GLU A 298 -11.69 14.31 23.56
C GLU A 298 -12.76 14.92 22.64
N PHE A 299 -12.65 14.72 21.33
CA PHE A 299 -13.57 15.26 20.34
C PHE A 299 -14.74 14.32 19.96
N GLY A 300 -14.83 13.15 20.60
CA GLY A 300 -15.85 12.14 20.26
C GLY A 300 -15.78 11.73 18.78
N ALA A 301 -14.57 11.65 18.24
CA ALA A 301 -14.28 11.25 16.87
C ALA A 301 -13.94 9.76 16.81
N HIS A 302 -14.25 9.10 15.69
CA HIS A 302 -13.81 7.75 15.41
C HIS A 302 -12.28 7.75 15.19
N PHE A 303 -11.55 6.96 15.97
CA PHE A 303 -10.11 6.81 15.77
C PHE A 303 -9.85 5.64 14.82
N HIS A 304 -9.41 5.96 13.62
CA HIS A 304 -9.00 5.00 12.61
C HIS A 304 -7.47 4.96 12.49
N VAL A 305 -6.88 3.77 12.36
CA VAL A 305 -5.45 3.64 12.05
C VAL A 305 -5.28 2.96 10.68
N ASP A 306 -4.73 3.70 9.73
CA ASP A 306 -4.24 3.12 8.48
C ASP A 306 -2.89 2.45 8.75
N ALA A 307 -2.94 1.16 9.03
CA ALA A 307 -1.80 0.28 9.22
C ALA A 307 -1.59 -0.66 8.02
N ALA A 308 -2.02 -0.22 6.83
CA ALA A 308 -1.90 -1.02 5.61
C ALA A 308 -0.47 -1.49 5.34
N TRP A 309 0.53 -0.69 5.71
CA TRP A 309 1.93 -1.07 5.65
C TRP A 309 2.45 -1.61 6.98
N GLY A 310 2.37 -0.84 8.04
CA GLY A 310 3.04 -1.13 9.31
C GLY A 310 2.32 -2.14 10.20
N GLY A 311 1.06 -2.50 9.92
CA GLY A 311 0.29 -3.42 10.76
C GLY A 311 1.00 -4.74 11.11
N PRO A 312 1.66 -5.41 10.14
CA PRO A 312 2.43 -6.62 10.41
C PRO A 312 3.60 -6.46 11.39
N THR A 313 4.06 -5.23 11.69
CA THR A 313 5.05 -4.99 12.75
C THR A 313 4.58 -5.50 14.13
N LEU A 314 3.27 -5.67 14.34
CA LEU A 314 2.70 -6.27 15.54
C LEU A 314 3.11 -7.74 15.77
N PHE A 315 3.58 -8.46 14.75
CA PHE A 315 4.14 -9.80 14.91
C PHE A 315 5.49 -9.76 15.63
N SER A 316 6.28 -8.71 15.43
CA SER A 316 7.59 -8.53 16.07
C SER A 316 7.46 -8.31 17.58
N ARG A 317 8.28 -9.00 18.36
CA ARG A 317 8.43 -8.70 19.80
C ARG A 317 9.33 -7.49 20.02
N THR A 318 10.29 -7.29 19.13
CA THR A 318 11.28 -6.20 19.19
C THR A 318 10.64 -4.87 18.79
N TYR A 319 9.94 -4.82 17.65
CA TYR A 319 9.51 -3.56 17.04
C TYR A 319 8.02 -3.21 17.22
N ARG A 320 7.20 -4.12 17.78
CA ARG A 320 5.76 -3.84 18.00
C ARG A 320 5.48 -2.59 18.81
N HIS A 321 6.42 -2.17 19.66
CA HIS A 321 6.30 -0.98 20.49
C HIS A 321 6.17 0.31 19.68
N LEU A 322 6.65 0.32 18.41
CA LEU A 322 6.52 1.44 17.48
C LEU A 322 5.04 1.76 17.17
N LEU A 323 4.17 0.75 17.26
CA LEU A 323 2.73 0.89 17.02
C LEU A 323 1.91 1.07 18.32
N ARG A 324 2.56 1.50 19.40
CA ARG A 324 1.87 1.72 20.69
C ARG A 324 0.69 2.68 20.52
N GLY A 325 -0.47 2.31 21.06
CA GLY A 325 -1.72 3.05 20.92
C GLY A 325 -2.64 2.54 19.82
N ILE A 326 -2.16 1.65 18.91
CA ILE A 326 -2.99 1.05 17.86
C ILE A 326 -4.17 0.25 18.44
N GLU A 327 -4.00 -0.36 19.61
CA GLU A 327 -5.03 -1.10 20.34
C GLU A 327 -6.18 -0.22 20.87
N LYS A 328 -5.99 1.11 20.87
CA LYS A 328 -7.03 2.08 21.24
C LYS A 328 -7.93 2.43 20.06
N ALA A 329 -7.51 2.15 18.82
CA ALA A 329 -8.25 2.51 17.60
C ALA A 329 -9.61 1.80 17.51
N ASP A 330 -10.62 2.51 17.04
CA ASP A 330 -11.94 1.92 16.75
C ASP A 330 -11.89 1.00 15.53
N SER A 331 -10.99 1.29 14.58
CA SER A 331 -10.75 0.46 13.40
C SER A 331 -9.31 0.54 12.92
N VAL A 332 -8.81 -0.58 12.37
CA VAL A 332 -7.43 -0.69 11.86
C VAL A 332 -7.44 -1.39 10.51
N THR A 333 -6.80 -0.77 9.52
CA THR A 333 -6.60 -1.34 8.18
C THR A 333 -5.30 -2.12 8.09
N PHE A 334 -5.35 -3.28 7.41
CA PHE A 334 -4.19 -4.07 7.00
C PHE A 334 -4.24 -4.35 5.50
N ASP A 335 -3.10 -4.27 4.81
CA ASP A 335 -2.96 -4.78 3.45
C ASP A 335 -2.20 -6.11 3.45
N ALA A 336 -2.93 -7.21 3.24
CA ALA A 336 -2.32 -8.54 3.27
C ALA A 336 -1.38 -8.77 2.07
N HIS A 337 -1.63 -8.10 0.95
CA HIS A 337 -0.77 -8.17 -0.23
C HIS A 337 0.53 -7.34 -0.11
N LYS A 338 0.78 -6.71 1.06
CA LYS A 338 2.04 -6.05 1.39
C LYS A 338 2.89 -6.98 2.28
N GLN A 339 3.08 -6.65 3.54
CA GLN A 339 3.97 -7.37 4.45
C GLN A 339 3.39 -8.67 5.06
N LEU A 340 2.18 -9.12 4.65
CA LEU A 340 1.73 -10.49 4.89
C LEU A 340 2.06 -11.43 3.72
N TYR A 341 2.72 -10.94 2.67
CA TYR A 341 3.22 -11.70 1.51
C TYR A 341 2.14 -12.55 0.81
N VAL A 342 0.94 -12.01 0.71
CA VAL A 342 -0.19 -12.62 -0.02
C VAL A 342 -0.26 -11.99 -1.42
N PRO A 343 -0.71 -12.71 -2.46
CA PRO A 343 -0.91 -12.12 -3.79
C PRO A 343 -1.79 -10.87 -3.77
N MET A 344 -1.57 -9.98 -4.74
CA MET A 344 -2.32 -8.72 -4.88
C MET A 344 -3.83 -8.94 -4.90
N GLY A 345 -4.56 -7.94 -4.40
CA GLY A 345 -6.03 -7.94 -4.41
C GLY A 345 -6.67 -8.33 -3.08
N VAL A 346 -5.98 -8.17 -1.95
CA VAL A 346 -6.55 -8.44 -0.64
C VAL A 346 -5.99 -7.53 0.45
N GLY A 347 -6.93 -6.93 1.19
CA GLY A 347 -6.71 -6.18 2.43
C GLY A 347 -7.86 -6.48 3.39
N LEU A 348 -7.83 -5.89 4.56
CA LEU A 348 -8.89 -6.04 5.55
C LEU A 348 -8.92 -4.85 6.52
N VAL A 349 -10.07 -4.66 7.14
CA VAL A 349 -10.23 -3.77 8.30
C VAL A 349 -10.74 -4.59 9.47
N VAL A 350 -10.19 -4.35 10.67
CA VAL A 350 -10.72 -4.90 11.93
C VAL A 350 -11.32 -3.79 12.78
N PHE A 351 -12.38 -4.11 13.51
CA PHE A 351 -13.12 -3.20 14.39
C PHE A 351 -12.98 -3.60 15.84
N LYS A 352 -12.63 -2.67 16.71
CA LYS A 352 -12.47 -2.91 18.15
C LYS A 352 -13.73 -3.48 18.78
N ASP A 353 -14.86 -2.83 18.54
CA ASP A 353 -16.18 -3.28 18.98
C ASP A 353 -16.87 -4.04 17.82
N PRO A 354 -17.24 -5.32 18.02
CA PRO A 354 -17.93 -6.12 17.00
C PRO A 354 -19.23 -5.51 16.49
N SER A 355 -19.87 -4.62 17.25
CA SER A 355 -21.09 -3.92 16.86
C SER A 355 -20.87 -2.83 15.81
N LEU A 356 -19.63 -2.37 15.61
CA LEU A 356 -19.30 -1.29 14.67
C LEU A 356 -19.68 -1.64 13.24
N ALA A 357 -19.51 -2.88 12.84
CA ALA A 357 -19.87 -3.37 11.51
C ALA A 357 -21.37 -3.23 11.20
N SER A 358 -22.24 -3.21 12.21
CA SER A 358 -23.69 -3.03 12.02
C SER A 358 -24.07 -1.66 11.45
N ALA A 359 -23.19 -0.65 11.59
CA ALA A 359 -23.41 0.67 11.03
C ALA A 359 -23.48 0.68 9.49
N VAL A 360 -22.94 -0.35 8.85
CA VAL A 360 -22.91 -0.52 7.38
C VAL A 360 -23.63 -1.79 6.93
N GLU A 361 -24.44 -2.38 7.80
CA GLU A 361 -25.15 -3.62 7.49
C GLU A 361 -26.24 -3.39 6.46
N HIS A 362 -26.26 -4.21 5.42
CA HIS A 362 -27.28 -4.24 4.38
C HIS A 362 -27.91 -5.63 4.26
N HIS A 363 -29.20 -5.66 3.97
CA HIS A 363 -29.97 -6.89 3.75
C HIS A 363 -30.72 -6.84 2.43
N ALA A 364 -30.87 -8.00 1.79
CA ALA A 364 -31.71 -8.17 0.61
C ALA A 364 -32.58 -9.42 0.76
N GLN A 365 -33.77 -9.42 0.13
CA GLN A 365 -34.74 -10.50 0.32
C GLN A 365 -34.27 -11.87 -0.20
N TYR A 366 -33.50 -11.88 -1.30
CA TYR A 366 -33.05 -13.11 -1.98
C TYR A 366 -31.63 -13.56 -1.55
N ILE A 367 -30.87 -12.67 -0.93
CA ILE A 367 -29.47 -12.89 -0.49
C ILE A 367 -29.22 -12.02 0.75
N ILE A 368 -28.30 -12.40 1.62
CA ILE A 368 -27.96 -11.59 2.81
C ILE A 368 -29.21 -11.40 3.69
N ARG A 369 -29.87 -12.48 4.02
CA ARG A 369 -31.09 -12.45 4.85
C ARG A 369 -30.77 -12.06 6.28
N LYS A 370 -31.67 -11.33 6.93
CA LYS A 370 -31.54 -10.97 8.35
C LYS A 370 -31.33 -12.20 9.21
N GLY A 371 -30.26 -12.23 10.02
CA GLY A 371 -29.89 -13.36 10.86
C GLY A 371 -29.08 -14.45 10.12
N SER A 372 -28.76 -14.29 8.82
CA SER A 372 -27.82 -15.14 8.13
C SER A 372 -26.39 -14.81 8.58
N ARG A 373 -25.44 -15.74 8.32
CA ARG A 373 -24.00 -15.53 8.55
C ARG A 373 -23.29 -15.00 7.31
N ASP A 374 -24.01 -14.34 6.43
CA ASP A 374 -23.50 -13.90 5.13
C ASP A 374 -22.54 -12.73 5.31
N LEU A 375 -21.33 -12.90 4.79
CA LEU A 375 -20.26 -11.90 4.92
C LEU A 375 -20.56 -10.63 4.12
N GLY A 376 -21.31 -10.74 3.02
CA GLY A 376 -21.70 -9.60 2.19
C GLY A 376 -22.59 -8.57 2.91
N SER A 377 -23.12 -8.89 4.09
CA SER A 377 -23.96 -7.94 4.85
C SER A 377 -23.21 -6.72 5.36
N THR A 378 -21.91 -6.87 5.66
CA THR A 378 -21.07 -5.85 6.29
C THR A 378 -19.84 -5.47 5.46
N THR A 379 -19.79 -5.90 4.18
CA THR A 379 -18.72 -5.55 3.24
C THR A 379 -19.24 -4.59 2.17
N LEU A 380 -18.37 -3.70 1.69
CA LEU A 380 -18.69 -2.82 0.55
C LEU A 380 -18.86 -3.65 -0.73
N GLU A 381 -18.00 -4.65 -0.91
CA GLU A 381 -18.01 -5.55 -2.05
C GLU A 381 -19.02 -6.66 -1.85
N GLY A 382 -19.81 -6.95 -2.89
CA GLY A 382 -20.74 -8.07 -2.87
C GLY A 382 -20.03 -9.39 -3.18
N SER A 383 -20.05 -9.81 -4.46
CA SER A 383 -19.37 -11.02 -4.92
C SER A 383 -17.86 -10.85 -4.89
N ARG A 384 -17.16 -11.78 -4.23
CA ARG A 384 -15.70 -11.75 -4.11
C ARG A 384 -15.10 -13.15 -3.92
N PRO A 385 -13.82 -13.35 -4.33
CA PRO A 385 -13.14 -14.63 -4.21
C PRO A 385 -12.72 -14.94 -2.77
N GLY A 386 -12.33 -16.19 -2.52
CA GLY A 386 -11.88 -16.70 -1.23
C GLY A 386 -10.44 -16.34 -0.84
N MET A 387 -10.01 -15.11 -1.02
CA MET A 387 -8.65 -14.65 -0.72
C MET A 387 -8.24 -14.84 0.75
N SER A 388 -9.21 -14.88 1.65
CA SER A 388 -8.97 -15.20 3.07
C SER A 388 -8.27 -16.56 3.29
N MET A 389 -8.43 -17.52 2.37
CA MET A 389 -7.72 -18.80 2.42
C MET A 389 -6.19 -18.60 2.31
N LEU A 390 -5.74 -17.68 1.48
CA LEU A 390 -4.30 -17.39 1.31
C LEU A 390 -3.72 -16.72 2.56
N ILE A 391 -4.47 -15.77 3.15
CA ILE A 391 -4.06 -15.14 4.43
C ILE A 391 -4.02 -16.20 5.54
N HIS A 392 -5.07 -17.03 5.66
CA HIS A 392 -5.13 -18.09 6.64
C HIS A 392 -3.92 -19.03 6.53
N SER A 393 -3.60 -19.43 5.29
CA SER A 393 -2.46 -20.32 5.02
C SER A 393 -1.14 -19.66 5.39
N GLY A 394 -0.91 -18.40 5.02
CA GLY A 394 0.27 -17.64 5.43
C GLY A 394 0.41 -17.57 6.95
N LEU A 395 -0.68 -17.22 7.67
CA LEU A 395 -0.71 -17.14 9.12
C LEU A 395 -0.46 -18.47 9.81
N LYS A 396 -0.81 -19.60 9.18
CA LYS A 396 -0.58 -20.95 9.72
C LYS A 396 0.79 -21.51 9.39
N ILE A 397 1.27 -21.30 8.16
CA ILE A 397 2.54 -21.87 7.67
C ILE A 397 3.74 -21.09 8.23
N LEU A 398 3.70 -19.76 8.15
CA LEU A 398 4.77 -18.93 8.69
C LEU A 398 4.62 -18.74 10.21
N ALA A 399 3.40 -18.78 10.72
CA ALA A 399 3.07 -18.50 12.11
C ALA A 399 3.60 -17.12 12.57
N ARG A 400 3.54 -16.85 13.88
CA ARG A 400 4.06 -15.61 14.42
C ARG A 400 5.57 -15.48 14.22
N GLU A 401 6.31 -16.55 14.47
CA GLU A 401 7.77 -16.57 14.43
C GLU A 401 8.31 -16.27 13.02
N GLY A 402 7.71 -16.83 11.98
CA GLY A 402 8.12 -16.57 10.60
C GLY A 402 7.86 -15.13 10.19
N TYR A 403 6.70 -14.56 10.55
CA TYR A 403 6.44 -13.13 10.30
C TYR A 403 7.35 -12.22 11.13
N GLU A 404 7.62 -12.54 12.40
CA GLU A 404 8.57 -11.81 13.24
C GLU A 404 9.94 -11.72 12.56
N ILE A 405 10.49 -12.85 12.09
CA ILE A 405 11.78 -12.88 11.37
C ILE A 405 11.73 -11.99 10.13
N LEU A 406 10.70 -12.10 9.29
CA LEU A 406 10.60 -11.33 8.06
C LEU A 406 10.49 -9.82 8.32
N ILE A 407 9.74 -9.41 9.33
CA ILE A 407 9.56 -8.01 9.71
C ILE A 407 10.85 -7.45 10.32
N ASP A 408 11.44 -8.16 11.28
CA ASP A 408 12.66 -7.73 11.95
C ASP A 408 13.80 -7.57 10.96
N GLN A 409 14.02 -8.56 10.08
CA GLN A 409 15.02 -8.48 9.01
C GLN A 409 14.76 -7.31 8.04
N GLY A 410 13.50 -7.01 7.73
CA GLY A 410 13.14 -5.87 6.88
C GLY A 410 13.53 -4.53 7.52
N ILE A 411 13.25 -4.36 8.81
CA ILE A 411 13.57 -3.14 9.58
C ILE A 411 15.09 -3.02 9.77
N GLU A 412 15.76 -4.10 10.17
CA GLU A 412 17.22 -4.14 10.33
C GLU A 412 17.95 -3.84 9.01
N LYS A 413 17.46 -4.40 7.90
CA LYS A 413 17.99 -4.14 6.56
C LYS A 413 17.88 -2.66 6.19
N ALA A 414 16.77 -2.00 6.54
CA ALA A 414 16.61 -0.57 6.30
C ALA A 414 17.57 0.27 7.16
N ALA A 415 17.76 -0.08 8.43
CA ALA A 415 18.73 0.57 9.30
C ALA A 415 20.16 0.41 8.77
N ASN A 416 20.55 -0.81 8.39
CA ASN A 416 21.88 -1.08 7.83
C ASN A 416 22.11 -0.36 6.49
N PHE A 417 21.09 -0.25 5.64
CA PHE A 417 21.21 0.50 4.39
C PHE A 417 21.31 2.01 4.65
N ALA A 418 20.63 2.54 5.66
CA ALA A 418 20.80 3.93 6.07
C ALA A 418 22.25 4.22 6.53
N GLU A 419 22.85 3.32 7.32
CA GLU A 419 24.27 3.42 7.71
C GLU A 419 25.22 3.32 6.51
N MET A 420 24.90 2.45 5.55
CA MET A 420 25.67 2.32 4.31
C MET A 420 25.62 3.62 3.49
N ILE A 421 24.47 4.28 3.41
CA ILE A 421 24.30 5.58 2.72
C ILE A 421 25.09 6.68 3.44
N ASP A 422 24.96 6.77 4.76
CA ASP A 422 25.67 7.76 5.59
C ASP A 422 27.20 7.63 5.47
N ALA A 423 27.71 6.43 5.20
CA ALA A 423 29.13 6.20 4.98
C ALA A 423 29.63 6.64 3.59
N GLN A 424 28.76 7.01 2.67
CA GLN A 424 29.11 7.48 1.33
C GLN A 424 29.18 9.01 1.30
N PRO A 425 30.29 9.61 0.85
CA PRO A 425 30.42 11.07 0.81
C PRO A 425 29.57 11.75 -0.27
N ASP A 426 29.08 10.98 -1.23
CA ASP A 426 28.33 11.46 -2.40
C ASP A 426 26.83 11.13 -2.34
N PHE A 427 26.35 10.61 -1.20
CA PHE A 427 24.94 10.40 -0.95
C PHE A 427 24.49 11.10 0.33
N GLU A 428 23.25 11.49 0.38
CA GLU A 428 22.60 12.09 1.54
C GLU A 428 21.39 11.25 1.95
N LEU A 429 21.36 10.80 3.20
CA LEU A 429 20.19 10.20 3.81
C LEU A 429 19.22 11.32 4.19
N VAL A 430 18.02 11.35 3.57
CA VAL A 430 17.03 12.41 3.80
C VAL A 430 16.04 12.04 4.92
N THR A 431 15.65 10.77 4.99
CA THR A 431 14.85 10.27 6.14
C THR A 431 15.44 8.98 6.68
N ARG A 432 15.64 8.92 8.00
CA ARG A 432 16.01 7.68 8.68
C ARG A 432 14.81 6.74 8.77
N PRO A 433 15.01 5.44 8.56
CA PRO A 433 13.92 4.49 8.66
C PRO A 433 13.48 4.28 10.11
N GLU A 434 12.18 4.31 10.33
CA GLU A 434 11.55 3.84 11.57
C GLU A 434 11.04 2.40 11.41
N LEU A 435 10.45 2.11 10.25
CA LEU A 435 10.16 0.77 9.76
C LEU A 435 11.18 0.40 8.66
N ASN A 436 10.72 -0.14 7.56
CA ASN A 436 11.57 -0.62 6.46
C ASN A 436 11.47 0.22 5.18
N ILE A 437 11.22 1.52 5.32
CA ILE A 437 11.22 2.51 4.24
C ILE A 437 12.16 3.65 4.62
N LEU A 438 12.99 4.07 3.68
CA LEU A 438 13.85 5.24 3.83
C LEU A 438 13.96 6.02 2.52
N THR A 439 14.43 7.26 2.63
CA THR A 439 14.67 8.11 1.46
C THR A 439 16.07 8.71 1.50
N TYR A 440 16.67 8.81 0.33
CA TYR A 440 18.02 9.37 0.13
C TYR A 440 18.13 9.97 -1.26
N ARG A 441 19.26 10.64 -1.53
CA ARG A 441 19.56 11.16 -2.86
C ARG A 441 21.08 11.17 -3.12
N TYR A 442 21.45 11.18 -4.39
CA TYR A 442 22.80 11.52 -4.77
C TYR A 442 23.05 13.01 -4.48
N CYS A 443 24.06 13.30 -3.66
CA CYS A 443 24.41 14.65 -3.22
C CYS A 443 25.91 14.69 -2.89
N PRO A 444 26.78 15.17 -3.80
CA PRO A 444 28.22 15.25 -3.58
C PRO A 444 28.57 16.02 -2.31
N GLU A 445 29.66 15.64 -1.67
CA GLU A 445 30.10 16.18 -0.37
C GLU A 445 30.17 17.72 -0.33
N ASN A 446 30.78 18.36 -1.36
CA ASN A 446 30.82 19.81 -1.43
C ASN A 446 29.44 20.47 -1.54
N VAL A 447 28.47 19.77 -2.15
CA VAL A 447 27.08 20.22 -2.24
C VAL A 447 26.38 20.09 -0.89
N GLN A 448 26.61 19.00 -0.15
CA GLN A 448 26.11 18.83 1.21
C GLN A 448 26.63 19.94 2.13
N GLN A 449 27.94 20.22 2.07
CA GLN A 449 28.57 21.30 2.81
C GLN A 449 28.00 22.69 2.44
N ALA A 450 27.79 22.93 1.15
CA ALA A 450 27.17 24.16 0.68
C ALA A 450 25.71 24.32 1.15
N LEU A 451 24.91 23.25 1.10
CA LEU A 451 23.53 23.28 1.59
C LEU A 451 23.40 23.59 3.08
N ALA A 452 24.35 23.11 3.89
CA ALA A 452 24.40 23.39 5.33
C ALA A 452 24.68 24.88 5.63
N LEU A 453 25.27 25.63 4.71
CA LEU A 453 25.64 27.03 4.84
C LEU A 453 24.75 27.98 4.01
N ALA A 454 23.91 27.43 3.13
CA ALA A 454 23.13 28.18 2.15
C ALA A 454 22.03 29.02 2.80
N ASP A 455 21.85 30.24 2.31
CA ASP A 455 20.63 30.99 2.55
C ASP A 455 19.41 30.37 1.82
N PRO A 456 18.17 30.80 2.10
CA PRO A 456 16.98 30.20 1.48
C PRO A 456 17.01 30.19 -0.06
N LEU A 457 17.49 31.25 -0.69
CA LEU A 457 17.54 31.36 -2.16
C LEU A 457 18.60 30.42 -2.77
N GLN A 458 19.74 30.31 -2.10
CA GLN A 458 20.81 29.40 -2.48
C GLN A 458 20.37 27.94 -2.31
N ALA A 459 19.74 27.63 -1.18
CA ALA A 459 19.20 26.29 -0.91
C ALA A 459 18.13 25.88 -1.93
N GLU A 460 17.23 26.81 -2.31
CA GLU A 460 16.22 26.55 -3.36
C GLU A 460 16.87 26.17 -4.69
N LYS A 461 17.88 26.94 -5.14
CA LYS A 461 18.57 26.69 -6.41
C LYS A 461 19.35 25.37 -6.39
N LEU A 462 20.10 25.09 -5.31
CA LEU A 462 20.83 23.83 -5.16
C LEU A 462 19.87 22.63 -5.17
N ASN A 463 18.75 22.71 -4.42
CA ASN A 463 17.76 21.66 -4.40
C ASN A 463 17.05 21.48 -5.76
N ALA A 464 16.80 22.56 -6.50
CA ALA A 464 16.22 22.46 -7.84
C ALA A 464 17.13 21.69 -8.81
N CYS A 465 18.46 21.93 -8.76
CA CYS A 465 19.44 21.21 -9.55
C CYS A 465 19.54 19.72 -9.11
N LEU A 466 19.67 19.45 -7.81
CA LEU A 466 19.64 18.09 -7.25
C LEU A 466 18.38 17.32 -7.63
N ASN A 467 17.24 17.98 -7.69
CA ASN A 467 15.97 17.38 -8.12
C ASN A 467 16.04 16.91 -9.58
N SER A 468 16.72 17.65 -10.46
CA SER A 468 16.93 17.26 -11.86
C SER A 468 17.85 16.05 -11.95
N VAL A 469 18.97 16.06 -11.21
CA VAL A 469 19.92 14.94 -11.12
C VAL A 469 19.22 13.66 -10.61
N THR A 470 18.47 13.76 -9.50
CA THR A 470 17.75 12.60 -8.93
C THR A 470 16.72 12.03 -9.90
N LYS A 471 15.99 12.90 -10.62
CA LYS A 471 15.01 12.45 -11.64
C LYS A 471 15.71 11.73 -12.80
N PHE A 472 16.84 12.24 -13.27
CA PHE A 472 17.61 11.63 -14.35
C PHE A 472 18.13 10.26 -13.94
N ILE A 473 18.84 10.18 -12.81
CA ILE A 473 19.40 8.92 -12.30
C ILE A 473 18.30 7.87 -12.13
N GLN A 474 17.18 8.23 -11.47
CA GLN A 474 16.08 7.29 -11.26
C GLN A 474 15.45 6.81 -12.57
N LYS A 475 15.26 7.71 -13.55
CA LYS A 475 14.72 7.35 -14.85
C LYS A 475 15.67 6.40 -15.58
N THR A 476 16.95 6.74 -15.69
CA THR A 476 17.93 5.95 -16.43
C THR A 476 18.20 4.59 -15.77
N GLN A 477 18.25 4.52 -14.42
CA GLN A 477 18.36 3.26 -13.68
C GLN A 477 17.18 2.32 -14.00
N ARG A 478 15.96 2.85 -13.99
CA ARG A 478 14.76 2.09 -14.34
C ARG A 478 14.81 1.60 -15.79
N GLU A 479 15.25 2.44 -16.73
CA GLU A 479 15.39 2.10 -18.15
C GLU A 479 16.50 1.05 -18.41
N ARG A 480 17.56 1.05 -17.60
CA ARG A 480 18.59 -0.01 -17.62
C ARG A 480 18.07 -1.36 -17.12
N GLY A 481 17.06 -1.36 -16.26
CA GLY A 481 16.33 -2.54 -15.81
C GLY A 481 17.10 -3.47 -14.86
N LYS A 482 18.26 -3.10 -14.34
CA LYS A 482 19.03 -3.90 -13.37
C LYS A 482 18.41 -3.82 -11.98
N ALA A 483 18.01 -2.61 -11.58
CA ALA A 483 17.36 -2.34 -10.30
C ALA A 483 16.15 -1.42 -10.48
N PHE A 484 15.23 -1.49 -9.52
CA PHE A 484 14.10 -0.57 -9.47
C PHE A 484 14.04 0.14 -8.13
N VAL A 485 14.35 1.44 -8.13
CA VAL A 485 14.16 2.37 -7.03
C VAL A 485 13.08 3.37 -7.42
N SER A 486 12.13 3.65 -6.53
CA SER A 486 11.15 4.71 -6.78
C SER A 486 11.66 6.08 -6.35
N ARG A 487 10.91 7.11 -6.64
CA ARG A 487 11.17 8.46 -6.16
C ARG A 487 9.93 9.06 -5.54
N THR A 488 10.13 9.96 -4.59
CA THR A 488 9.05 10.76 -4.01
C THR A 488 9.50 12.21 -3.83
N ARG A 489 8.58 13.06 -3.41
CA ARG A 489 8.83 14.47 -3.08
C ARG A 489 8.61 14.67 -1.59
N LEU A 490 9.59 15.26 -0.94
CA LEU A 490 9.53 15.69 0.45
C LEU A 490 9.79 17.19 0.57
N GLU A 491 9.46 17.77 1.70
CA GLU A 491 9.72 19.17 2.06
C GLU A 491 10.46 19.22 3.43
N PRO A 492 11.76 18.84 3.49
CA PRO A 492 12.53 18.82 4.73
C PRO A 492 12.69 20.22 5.33
N ALA A 493 12.56 20.33 6.66
CA ALA A 493 12.72 21.62 7.35
C ALA A 493 14.13 22.17 7.23
N CYS A 494 15.15 21.30 7.23
CA CYS A 494 16.55 21.69 7.03
C CYS A 494 16.80 22.41 5.69
N TYR A 495 15.91 22.27 4.72
CA TYR A 495 15.94 22.94 3.43
C TYR A 495 14.80 23.93 3.26
N TYR A 496 14.38 24.61 4.35
CA TYR A 496 13.34 25.64 4.35
C TYR A 496 12.02 25.17 3.77
N LYS A 497 11.74 23.84 3.85
CA LYS A 497 10.56 23.20 3.24
C LYS A 497 10.48 23.32 1.71
N PHE A 498 11.59 23.62 1.02
CA PHE A 498 11.65 23.51 -0.44
C PHE A 498 11.47 22.07 -0.91
N PRO A 499 10.85 21.86 -2.09
CA PRO A 499 10.65 20.53 -2.62
C PRO A 499 11.97 19.80 -2.90
N CYS A 500 12.15 18.64 -2.27
CA CYS A 500 13.26 17.73 -2.51
C CYS A 500 12.75 16.45 -3.16
N ILE A 501 13.22 16.12 -4.36
CA ILE A 501 13.01 14.82 -4.98
C ILE A 501 14.07 13.87 -4.46
N VAL A 502 13.63 12.75 -3.94
CA VAL A 502 14.49 11.75 -3.30
C VAL A 502 14.22 10.36 -3.86
N PHE A 503 15.22 9.50 -3.86
CA PHE A 503 15.00 8.07 -4.02
C PHE A 503 14.23 7.55 -2.80
N ARG A 504 13.29 6.66 -3.05
CA ARG A 504 12.51 6.00 -2.01
C ARG A 504 12.65 4.49 -2.18
N VAL A 505 13.06 3.83 -1.12
CA VAL A 505 13.23 2.38 -1.07
C VAL A 505 12.36 1.74 0.00
N VAL A 506 11.94 0.51 -0.27
CA VAL A 506 11.07 -0.32 0.56
C VAL A 506 11.74 -1.68 0.70
N LEU A 507 12.25 -1.98 1.89
CA LEU A 507 13.10 -3.14 2.13
C LEU A 507 12.32 -4.32 2.74
N ALA A 508 11.23 -4.71 2.07
CA ALA A 508 10.39 -5.84 2.46
C ALA A 508 10.74 -7.16 1.76
N ASN A 509 11.55 -7.13 0.67
CA ASN A 509 11.91 -8.36 -0.01
C ASN A 509 12.96 -9.13 0.81
N PRO A 510 12.66 -10.36 1.27
CA PRO A 510 13.62 -11.13 2.07
C PRO A 510 14.87 -11.54 1.29
N LEU A 511 14.80 -11.54 -0.04
CA LEU A 511 15.91 -11.94 -0.93
C LEU A 511 16.88 -10.79 -1.23
N THR A 512 16.58 -9.54 -0.86
CA THR A 512 17.48 -8.40 -1.02
C THR A 512 18.63 -8.50 -0.02
N THR A 513 19.87 -8.51 -0.52
CA THR A 513 21.09 -8.62 0.29
C THR A 513 21.82 -7.28 0.39
N PRO A 514 22.78 -7.11 1.34
CA PRO A 514 23.61 -5.91 1.42
C PRO A 514 24.41 -5.64 0.15
N GLU A 515 24.89 -6.68 -0.55
CA GLU A 515 25.64 -6.57 -1.79
C GLU A 515 24.78 -5.96 -2.89
N ILE A 516 23.52 -6.39 -3.03
CA ILE A 516 22.56 -5.82 -3.99
C ILE A 516 22.30 -4.34 -3.69
N LEU A 517 22.22 -3.97 -2.41
CA LEU A 517 22.05 -2.56 -2.01
C LEU A 517 23.28 -1.72 -2.33
N ALA A 518 24.50 -2.26 -2.15
CA ALA A 518 25.73 -1.61 -2.55
C ALA A 518 25.83 -1.44 -4.08
N ASP A 519 25.46 -2.47 -4.85
CA ASP A 519 25.41 -2.41 -6.32
C ASP A 519 24.44 -1.35 -6.83
N ILE A 520 23.32 -1.13 -6.14
CA ILE A 520 22.33 -0.08 -6.47
C ILE A 520 22.95 1.31 -6.27
N LEU A 521 23.67 1.55 -5.17
CA LEU A 521 24.35 2.83 -4.94
C LEU A 521 25.46 3.05 -5.98
N GLU A 522 26.24 2.00 -6.32
CA GLU A 522 27.28 2.10 -7.32
C GLU A 522 26.70 2.40 -8.71
N GLU A 523 25.62 1.74 -9.11
CA GLU A 523 24.94 2.06 -10.36
C GLU A 523 24.45 3.52 -10.39
N GLN A 524 23.90 4.04 -9.29
CA GLN A 524 23.45 5.43 -9.19
C GLN A 524 24.64 6.42 -9.27
N ARG A 525 25.79 6.05 -8.70
CA ARG A 525 27.05 6.81 -8.83
C ARG A 525 27.57 6.82 -10.27
N GLU A 526 27.58 5.67 -10.94
CA GLU A 526 27.95 5.60 -12.35
C GLU A 526 27.04 6.48 -13.22
N LEU A 527 25.72 6.47 -12.93
CA LEU A 527 24.74 7.26 -13.66
C LEU A 527 24.89 8.77 -13.46
N SER A 528 25.47 9.22 -12.35
CA SER A 528 25.79 10.65 -12.16
C SER A 528 26.91 11.11 -13.08
N GLY A 529 27.72 10.19 -13.61
CA GLY A 529 28.76 10.44 -14.62
C GLY A 529 28.27 10.34 -16.07
N ASP A 530 26.98 10.07 -16.32
CA ASP A 530 26.42 9.92 -17.66
C ASP A 530 26.43 11.26 -18.42
N GLU A 531 26.74 11.21 -19.75
CA GLU A 531 26.80 12.41 -20.59
C GLU A 531 25.52 13.24 -20.58
N GLY A 532 24.37 12.60 -20.40
CA GLY A 532 23.06 13.24 -20.38
C GLY A 532 22.80 14.13 -19.15
N ILE A 533 23.65 14.09 -18.10
CA ILE A 533 23.48 14.88 -16.87
C ILE A 533 24.74 15.66 -16.46
N GLN A 534 25.84 15.53 -17.20
CA GLN A 534 27.14 16.13 -16.87
C GLN A 534 27.08 17.66 -16.73
N ASP A 535 26.30 18.34 -17.57
CA ASP A 535 26.16 19.80 -17.50
C ASP A 535 25.49 20.24 -16.19
N GLU A 536 24.43 19.55 -15.78
CA GLU A 536 23.73 19.80 -14.51
C GLU A 536 24.64 19.53 -13.30
N ILE A 537 25.41 18.46 -13.34
CA ILE A 537 26.39 18.11 -12.29
C ILE A 537 27.47 19.20 -12.19
N ARG A 538 27.97 19.67 -13.33
CA ARG A 538 28.95 20.77 -13.36
C ARG A 538 28.38 22.07 -12.79
N ILE A 539 27.15 22.43 -13.17
CA ILE A 539 26.44 23.61 -12.65
C ILE A 539 26.25 23.46 -11.13
N LEU A 540 25.85 22.28 -10.68
CA LEU A 540 25.65 21.97 -9.25
C LEU A 540 26.93 22.22 -8.45
N HIS A 541 28.09 21.71 -8.91
CA HIS A 541 29.38 21.95 -8.25
C HIS A 541 29.75 23.42 -8.27
N GLN A 542 29.59 24.13 -9.38
CA GLN A 542 29.86 25.58 -9.47
C GLN A 542 29.03 26.39 -8.48
N MET A 543 27.74 26.06 -8.34
CA MET A 543 26.84 26.70 -7.37
C MET A 543 27.28 26.43 -5.93
N ALA A 544 27.67 25.19 -5.61
CA ALA A 544 28.14 24.80 -4.30
C ALA A 544 29.44 25.54 -3.94
N ASP A 545 30.42 25.56 -4.84
CA ASP A 545 31.69 26.24 -4.65
C ASP A 545 31.51 27.76 -4.47
N ALA A 546 30.52 28.37 -5.14
CA ALA A 546 30.21 29.79 -4.95
C ALA A 546 29.67 30.08 -3.53
N VAL A 547 28.82 29.22 -2.98
CA VAL A 547 28.30 29.34 -1.61
C VAL A 547 29.43 29.19 -0.60
N LEU A 548 30.29 28.18 -0.76
CA LEU A 548 31.42 27.92 0.14
C LEU A 548 32.39 29.09 0.17
N LYS A 549 32.79 29.61 -1.01
CA LYS A 549 33.68 30.78 -1.12
C LYS A 549 33.08 32.04 -0.50
N GLN A 550 31.81 32.29 -0.68
CA GLN A 550 31.11 33.43 -0.08
C GLN A 550 31.14 33.36 1.45
N HIS A 551 30.92 32.17 2.02
CA HIS A 551 30.98 31.96 3.46
C HIS A 551 32.41 32.15 4.02
N GLU A 552 33.45 31.63 3.36
CA GLU A 552 34.85 31.84 3.75
C GLU A 552 35.26 33.33 3.74
N GLN A 553 34.80 34.10 2.75
CA GLN A 553 35.04 35.53 2.66
C GLN A 553 34.36 36.32 3.78
N GLY A 554 33.13 35.94 4.13
CA GLY A 554 32.40 36.53 5.25
C GLY A 554 33.08 36.29 6.60
N GLN A 555 33.63 35.08 6.82
CA GLN A 555 34.38 34.76 8.04
C GLN A 555 35.72 35.50 8.15
N LYS A 556 36.37 35.85 7.03
CA LYS A 556 37.63 36.63 7.02
C LYS A 556 37.39 38.12 7.26
N GLN A 557 36.18 38.62 7.08
CA GLN A 557 35.83 40.04 7.26
C GLN A 557 35.17 40.34 8.63
N ALA A 558 34.69 39.29 9.33
CA ALA A 558 34.19 39.37 10.70
C ALA A 558 35.29 39.10 11.73
#